data_b8c75193739e9ba16ed7479c07f11d47
#
_entry.id   b8c75193739e9ba16ed7479c07f11d47
#
_cell.length_a   1.000
_cell.length_b   1.000
_cell.length_c   1.000
_cell.angle_alpha   90.00
_cell.angle_beta   90.00
_cell.angle_gamma   90.00
#
_symmetry.space_group_name_H-M   'P 1'
#
loop_
_entity.id
_entity.type
_entity.pdbx_description
1 polymer ?
#
loop_
_entity_poly.entity_id
_entity_poly.type
_entity_poly.pdbx_seq_one_letter_code
_entity_poly.pdbx_strand_id
1 'polypeptide(L)'
;YEKMKQTSFKLNKRDSVHFEDNTAPVNIAYAKEVCDVAILPLGAIEQHGAHCPNGMDSFNAIGLAEKVAERTGATVLPCPMYGGHPYMHMGMPATITLNYETNMALIHDIVASASNVGYNKFILLVAHGADSSILPVVHKLGMEGYFCIASTWYDFLRDNKHILEDFMWHADEAESSMGLSL
;
A
#
# COMPACT_ATOMS: atom_id res chain seq x y z
N TYR A 1 16.49 -18.53 24.06
CA TYR A 1 16.81 -17.17 23.61
C TYR A 1 18.34 -16.96 23.44
N GLU A 2 19.18 -17.43 24.33
CA GLU A 2 20.65 -17.31 24.19
C GLU A 2 21.24 -18.28 23.14
N LYS A 3 20.67 -19.45 22.90
CA LYS A 3 21.09 -20.37 21.83
C LYS A 3 20.85 -19.85 20.42
N MET A 4 19.89 -18.93 20.23
CA MET A 4 19.66 -18.26 18.94
C MET A 4 20.72 -17.21 18.60
N LYS A 5 21.49 -16.71 19.59
CA LYS A 5 22.58 -15.76 19.38
C LYS A 5 23.86 -16.36 18.77
N GLN A 6 23.95 -17.69 18.69
CA GLN A 6 25.15 -18.38 18.20
C GLN A 6 25.11 -18.83 16.74
N THR A 7 23.95 -18.69 16.07
CA THR A 7 23.90 -18.87 14.63
C THR A 7 24.24 -17.54 13.98
N SER A 8 25.22 -17.52 13.09
CA SER A 8 25.66 -16.39 12.26
C SER A 8 24.56 -15.92 11.26
N PHE A 9 23.31 -15.95 11.67
CA PHE A 9 22.19 -15.40 10.93
C PHE A 9 22.29 -13.89 10.99
N LYS A 10 22.60 -13.25 9.86
CA LYS A 10 22.50 -11.80 9.75
C LYS A 10 21.02 -11.43 9.74
N LEU A 11 20.43 -11.23 10.90
CA LEU A 11 19.00 -10.88 11.08
C LEU A 11 18.61 -9.58 10.35
N ASN A 12 19.58 -8.74 10.00
CA ASN A 12 19.36 -7.51 9.26
C ASN A 12 19.37 -7.69 7.73
N LYS A 13 19.50 -8.93 7.23
CA LYS A 13 19.35 -9.26 5.82
C LYS A 13 18.02 -9.97 5.63
N ARG A 14 17.13 -9.34 4.86
CA ARG A 14 15.86 -9.95 4.44
C ARG A 14 16.02 -10.62 3.07
N ASP A 15 15.19 -11.62 2.80
CA ASP A 15 15.16 -12.34 1.53
C ASP A 15 14.11 -11.78 0.57
N SER A 16 13.11 -11.03 1.09
CA SER A 16 12.03 -10.39 0.34
C SER A 16 11.78 -8.96 0.84
N VAL A 17 11.28 -8.10 -0.03
CA VAL A 17 10.77 -6.77 0.36
C VAL A 17 9.45 -6.85 1.11
N HIS A 18 8.72 -7.97 0.99
CA HIS A 18 7.44 -8.19 1.64
C HIS A 18 7.61 -8.58 3.10
N PHE A 19 6.80 -7.98 3.94
CA PHE A 19 6.79 -8.22 5.39
C PHE A 19 6.46 -9.68 5.72
N GLU A 20 5.45 -10.25 5.06
CA GLU A 20 4.92 -11.58 5.30
C GLU A 20 5.87 -12.72 4.92
N ASP A 21 6.80 -12.47 4.01
CA ASP A 21 7.78 -13.45 3.57
C ASP A 21 8.94 -13.62 4.55
N ASN A 22 9.12 -12.66 5.45
CA ASN A 22 10.21 -12.65 6.40
C ASN A 22 9.75 -13.10 7.79
N THR A 23 10.65 -13.68 8.57
CA THR A 23 10.36 -14.04 9.96
C THR A 23 10.29 -12.82 10.87
N ALA A 24 9.57 -12.90 11.98
CA ALA A 24 9.45 -11.80 12.93
C ALA A 24 10.81 -11.24 13.41
N PRO A 25 11.83 -12.06 13.77
CA PRO A 25 13.14 -11.54 14.15
C PRO A 25 13.83 -10.76 13.03
N VAL A 26 13.67 -11.18 11.76
CA VAL A 26 14.24 -10.49 10.59
C VAL A 26 13.56 -9.14 10.41
N ASN A 27 12.24 -9.08 10.43
CA ASN A 27 11.49 -7.82 10.30
C ASN A 27 11.85 -6.82 11.42
N ILE A 28 11.93 -7.29 12.67
CA ILE A 28 12.29 -6.43 13.82
C ILE A 28 13.71 -5.88 13.67
N ALA A 29 14.68 -6.71 13.34
CA ALA A 29 16.06 -6.29 13.17
C ALA A 29 16.21 -5.34 11.97
N TYR A 30 15.55 -5.66 10.85
CA TYR A 30 15.59 -4.85 9.65
C TYR A 30 14.99 -3.45 9.88
N ALA A 31 13.82 -3.37 10.52
CA ALA A 31 13.17 -2.10 10.83
C ALA A 31 14.02 -1.20 11.75
N LYS A 32 14.73 -1.80 12.73
CA LYS A 32 15.54 -1.07 13.71
C LYS A 32 16.92 -0.68 13.22
N GLU A 33 17.54 -1.50 12.38
CA GLU A 33 18.96 -1.37 12.05
C GLU A 33 19.21 -0.91 10.62
N VAL A 34 18.24 -1.10 9.70
CA VAL A 34 18.42 -0.85 8.26
C VAL A 34 17.46 0.20 7.72
N CYS A 35 16.16 -0.04 7.79
CA CYS A 35 15.15 0.87 7.24
C CYS A 35 13.84 0.79 8.03
N ASP A 36 13.43 1.89 8.62
CA ASP A 36 12.22 2.04 9.43
C ASP A 36 11.00 2.53 8.62
N VAL A 37 11.09 2.51 7.29
CA VAL A 37 10.01 2.89 6.39
C VAL A 37 9.20 1.67 5.98
N ALA A 38 7.88 1.72 6.18
CA ALA A 38 6.94 0.74 5.67
C ALA A 38 6.00 1.38 4.63
N ILE A 39 5.76 0.67 3.54
CA ILE A 39 4.79 1.04 2.51
C ILE A 39 3.57 0.13 2.70
N LEU A 40 2.40 0.71 2.90
CA LEU A 40 1.12 0.00 2.88
C LEU A 40 0.46 0.25 1.53
N PRO A 41 0.45 -0.75 0.63
CA PRO A 41 -0.30 -0.65 -0.62
C PRO A 41 -1.79 -0.63 -0.33
N LEU A 42 -2.52 0.31 -0.91
CA LEU A 42 -3.97 0.46 -0.77
C LEU A 42 -4.62 0.51 -2.15
N GLY A 43 -5.42 -0.48 -2.42
CA GLY A 43 -6.22 -0.59 -3.63
C GLY A 43 -7.69 -0.83 -3.31
N ALA A 44 -8.39 -1.45 -4.24
CA ALA A 44 -9.80 -1.80 -4.10
C ALA A 44 -10.13 -3.07 -4.89
N ILE A 45 -11.28 -3.65 -4.59
CA ILE A 45 -11.96 -4.62 -5.46
C ILE A 45 -13.09 -3.87 -6.13
N GLU A 46 -12.85 -3.40 -7.32
CA GLU A 46 -13.75 -2.56 -8.10
C GLU A 46 -13.91 -3.09 -9.51
N GLN A 47 -15.08 -2.89 -10.12
CA GLN A 47 -15.26 -3.21 -11.51
C GLN A 47 -14.38 -2.33 -12.41
N HIS A 48 -13.69 -2.92 -13.37
CA HIS A 48 -12.83 -2.24 -14.35
C HIS A 48 -13.20 -2.64 -15.79
N GLY A 49 -14.51 -2.69 -16.08
CA GLY A 49 -15.02 -3.08 -17.39
C GLY A 49 -14.71 -4.55 -17.75
N ALA A 50 -14.60 -4.83 -19.05
CA ALA A 50 -14.35 -6.18 -19.55
C ALA A 50 -12.85 -6.46 -19.82
N HIS A 51 -12.00 -5.46 -19.69
CA HIS A 51 -10.58 -5.53 -20.10
C HIS A 51 -9.60 -5.63 -18.94
N CYS A 52 -10.00 -5.24 -17.71
CA CYS A 52 -9.16 -5.32 -16.53
C CYS A 52 -9.82 -6.17 -15.44
N PRO A 53 -9.01 -6.85 -14.59
CA PRO A 53 -9.53 -7.60 -13.45
C PRO A 53 -10.03 -6.65 -12.36
N ASN A 54 -10.98 -7.12 -11.53
CA ASN A 54 -11.55 -6.32 -10.44
C ASN A 54 -10.54 -5.93 -9.33
N GLY A 55 -9.40 -6.60 -9.26
CA GLY A 55 -8.33 -6.27 -8.33
C GLY A 55 -7.27 -5.32 -8.90
N MET A 56 -7.54 -4.64 -10.04
CA MET A 56 -6.56 -3.83 -10.75
C MET A 56 -5.88 -2.81 -9.84
N ASP A 57 -6.64 -2.07 -9.05
CA ASP A 57 -6.09 -1.09 -8.11
C ASP A 57 -5.11 -1.73 -7.13
N SER A 58 -5.52 -2.87 -6.56
CA SER A 58 -4.67 -3.58 -5.60
C SER A 58 -3.40 -4.14 -6.26
N PHE A 59 -3.50 -4.66 -7.47
CA PHE A 59 -2.34 -5.14 -8.22
C PHE A 59 -1.38 -4.01 -8.57
N ASN A 60 -1.90 -2.87 -9.01
CA ASN A 60 -1.11 -1.67 -9.29
C ASN A 60 -0.43 -1.14 -8.01
N ALA A 61 -1.15 -1.11 -6.88
CA ALA A 61 -0.58 -0.68 -5.60
C ALA A 61 0.55 -1.61 -5.15
N ILE A 62 0.35 -2.93 -5.21
CA ILE A 62 1.35 -3.93 -4.81
C ILE A 62 2.58 -3.84 -5.69
N GLY A 63 2.42 -3.94 -7.01
CA GLY A 63 3.56 -3.95 -7.92
C GLY A 63 4.38 -2.66 -7.89
N LEU A 64 3.71 -1.50 -7.73
CA LEU A 64 4.42 -0.23 -7.56
C LEU A 64 5.16 -0.18 -6.22
N ALA A 65 4.53 -0.64 -5.13
CA ALA A 65 5.18 -0.71 -3.81
C ALA A 65 6.43 -1.60 -3.84
N GLU A 66 6.38 -2.75 -4.52
CA GLU A 66 7.52 -3.64 -4.73
C GLU A 66 8.69 -2.93 -5.40
N LYS A 67 8.44 -2.29 -6.55
CA LYS A 67 9.48 -1.56 -7.29
C LYS A 67 10.09 -0.41 -6.49
N VAL A 68 9.27 0.29 -5.70
CA VAL A 68 9.76 1.35 -4.80
C VAL A 68 10.60 0.75 -3.67
N ALA A 69 10.13 -0.32 -3.05
CA ALA A 69 10.81 -0.98 -1.95
C ALA A 69 12.16 -1.59 -2.36
N GLU A 70 12.26 -2.21 -3.54
CA GLU A 70 13.51 -2.72 -4.11
C GLU A 70 14.58 -1.62 -4.28
N ARG A 71 14.16 -0.41 -4.64
CA ARG A 71 15.06 0.73 -4.87
C ARG A 71 15.42 1.51 -3.61
N THR A 72 14.56 1.49 -2.60
CA THR A 72 14.68 2.34 -1.39
C THR A 72 15.05 1.58 -0.14
N GLY A 73 14.83 0.26 -0.12
CA GLY A 73 14.96 -0.55 1.07
C GLY A 73 13.74 -0.54 1.99
N ALA A 74 12.65 0.18 1.64
CA ALA A 74 11.41 0.16 2.42
C ALA A 74 10.79 -1.26 2.46
N THR A 75 9.99 -1.54 3.47
CA THR A 75 9.26 -2.82 3.58
C THR A 75 7.84 -2.66 3.07
N VAL A 76 7.39 -3.58 2.24
CA VAL A 76 6.00 -3.64 1.77
C VAL A 76 5.17 -4.42 2.78
N LEU A 77 4.13 -3.80 3.33
CA LEU A 77 3.13 -4.46 4.17
C LEU A 77 2.09 -5.16 3.29
N PRO A 78 1.44 -6.23 3.76
CA PRO A 78 0.37 -6.89 3.01
C PRO A 78 -0.76 -5.93 2.64
N CYS A 79 -1.14 -5.93 1.37
CA CYS A 79 -2.25 -5.13 0.87
C CYS A 79 -3.59 -5.71 1.37
N PRO A 80 -4.46 -4.92 2.02
CA PRO A 80 -5.76 -5.41 2.46
C PRO A 80 -6.73 -5.70 1.30
N MET A 81 -6.43 -5.25 0.09
CA MET A 81 -7.19 -5.42 -1.16
C MET A 81 -8.61 -4.84 -1.18
N TYR A 82 -9.17 -4.44 -0.06
CA TYR A 82 -10.50 -3.82 0.01
C TYR A 82 -10.35 -2.35 0.41
N GLY A 83 -11.16 -1.49 -0.22
CA GLY A 83 -11.16 -0.04 0.01
C GLY A 83 -12.57 0.53 0.14
N GLY A 84 -12.65 1.82 0.39
CA GLY A 84 -13.89 2.60 0.34
C GLY A 84 -14.13 3.13 -1.05
N HIS A 85 -15.39 3.13 -1.50
CA HIS A 85 -15.78 3.65 -2.82
C HIS A 85 -16.74 4.83 -2.68
N PRO A 86 -16.77 5.75 -3.64
CA PRO A 86 -17.78 6.79 -3.68
C PRO A 86 -19.17 6.19 -3.91
N TYR A 87 -20.20 6.92 -3.52
CA TYR A 87 -21.58 6.46 -3.58
C TYR A 87 -21.99 5.91 -4.96
N MET A 88 -21.51 6.52 -6.04
CA MET A 88 -21.82 6.08 -7.40
C MET A 88 -21.24 4.71 -7.78
N HIS A 89 -20.19 4.26 -7.10
CA HIS A 89 -19.57 2.95 -7.34
C HIS A 89 -20.07 1.89 -6.38
N MET A 90 -20.70 2.28 -5.28
CA MET A 90 -21.34 1.35 -4.34
C MET A 90 -22.52 0.68 -5.02
N GLY A 91 -22.52 -0.65 -5.01
CA GLY A 91 -23.57 -1.45 -5.66
C GLY A 91 -23.34 -1.71 -7.15
N MET A 92 -22.25 -1.24 -7.75
CA MET A 92 -21.86 -1.74 -9.07
C MET A 92 -21.53 -3.24 -9.02
N PRO A 93 -21.94 -4.03 -10.03
CA PRO A 93 -21.62 -5.44 -10.07
C PRO A 93 -20.13 -5.70 -9.91
N ALA A 94 -19.78 -6.69 -9.07
CA ALA A 94 -18.42 -7.12 -8.76
C ALA A 94 -17.54 -6.07 -8.03
N THR A 95 -18.10 -4.97 -7.55
CA THR A 95 -17.43 -4.03 -6.63
C THR A 95 -17.75 -4.43 -5.19
N ILE A 96 -16.70 -4.54 -4.35
CA ILE A 96 -16.81 -4.87 -2.93
C ILE A 96 -16.26 -3.70 -2.13
N THR A 97 -17.13 -2.95 -1.47
CA THR A 97 -16.76 -1.77 -0.71
C THR A 97 -16.77 -2.00 0.80
N LEU A 98 -15.85 -1.34 1.50
CA LEU A 98 -15.92 -1.18 2.95
C LEU A 98 -16.62 0.13 3.31
N ASN A 99 -17.27 0.15 4.48
CA ASN A 99 -17.63 1.42 5.11
C ASN A 99 -16.37 2.21 5.43
N TYR A 100 -16.43 3.54 5.33
CA TYR A 100 -15.26 4.40 5.58
C TYR A 100 -14.68 4.21 6.98
N GLU A 101 -15.52 4.08 8.00
CA GLU A 101 -15.10 3.83 9.37
C GLU A 101 -14.35 2.50 9.50
N THR A 102 -14.84 1.45 8.82
CA THR A 102 -14.17 0.14 8.80
C THR A 102 -12.82 0.21 8.12
N ASN A 103 -12.73 0.90 6.96
CA ASN A 103 -11.49 1.04 6.23
C ASN A 103 -10.48 1.89 7.02
N MET A 104 -10.91 2.99 7.62
CA MET A 104 -10.08 3.82 8.50
C MET A 104 -9.55 3.01 9.69
N ALA A 105 -10.39 2.20 10.33
CA ALA A 105 -9.99 1.35 11.46
C ALA A 105 -8.97 0.30 11.02
N LEU A 106 -9.19 -0.35 9.88
CA LEU A 106 -8.27 -1.34 9.31
C LEU A 106 -6.88 -0.74 9.05
N ILE A 107 -6.82 0.39 8.34
CA ILE A 107 -5.56 1.09 8.05
C ILE A 107 -4.85 1.51 9.33
N HIS A 108 -5.60 2.10 10.27
CA HIS A 108 -5.08 2.51 11.56
C HIS A 108 -4.44 1.35 12.33
N ASP A 109 -5.14 0.22 12.45
CA ASP A 109 -4.67 -0.94 13.20
C ASP A 109 -3.44 -1.59 12.56
N ILE A 110 -3.36 -1.61 11.23
CA ILE A 110 -2.17 -2.08 10.51
C ILE A 110 -0.97 -1.19 10.83
N VAL A 111 -1.12 0.14 10.73
CA VAL A 111 -0.04 1.10 11.02
C VAL A 111 0.41 1.01 12.48
N ALA A 112 -0.53 1.01 13.42
CA ALA A 112 -0.24 0.90 14.85
C ALA A 112 0.50 -0.42 15.18
N SER A 113 0.05 -1.54 14.58
CA SER A 113 0.68 -2.85 14.78
C SER A 113 2.09 -2.90 14.18
N ALA A 114 2.28 -2.37 12.98
CA ALA A 114 3.58 -2.32 12.32
C ALA A 114 4.56 -1.40 13.07
N SER A 115 4.08 -0.33 13.69
CA SER A 115 4.91 0.54 14.55
C SER A 115 5.50 -0.23 15.75
N ASN A 116 4.76 -1.18 16.33
CA ASN A 116 5.28 -2.03 17.41
C ASN A 116 6.42 -2.96 16.96
N VAL A 117 6.55 -3.24 15.67
CA VAL A 117 7.67 -4.00 15.10
C VAL A 117 8.94 -3.15 15.05
N GLY A 118 8.80 -1.85 14.89
CA GLY A 118 9.90 -0.89 14.82
C GLY A 118 9.85 0.04 13.60
N TYR A 119 8.83 -0.07 12.76
CA TYR A 119 8.62 0.89 11.69
C TYR A 119 8.11 2.22 12.25
N ASN A 120 8.71 3.34 11.83
CA ASN A 120 8.38 4.66 12.35
C ASN A 120 7.85 5.62 11.27
N LYS A 121 7.96 5.24 10.01
CA LYS A 121 7.54 6.04 8.85
C LYS A 121 6.67 5.19 7.94
N PHE A 122 5.50 5.68 7.63
CA PHE A 122 4.50 4.96 6.85
C PHE A 122 4.12 5.74 5.59
N ILE A 123 4.12 5.03 4.47
CA ILE A 123 3.63 5.54 3.19
C ILE A 123 2.39 4.71 2.84
N LEU A 124 1.22 5.34 2.86
CA LEU A 124 0.00 4.76 2.29
C LEU A 124 0.06 5.00 0.78
N LEU A 125 0.40 3.96 0.04
CA LEU A 125 0.50 4.03 -1.43
C LEU A 125 -0.85 3.68 -2.04
N VAL A 126 -1.60 4.71 -2.43
CA VAL A 126 -2.98 4.61 -2.87
C VAL A 126 -3.04 4.46 -4.39
N ALA A 127 -3.65 3.38 -4.87
CA ALA A 127 -3.90 3.18 -6.30
C ALA A 127 -5.39 3.24 -6.67
N HIS A 128 -6.27 3.43 -5.68
CA HIS A 128 -7.69 3.69 -5.88
C HIS A 128 -8.00 5.16 -5.63
N GLY A 129 -8.39 5.89 -6.67
CA GLY A 129 -8.47 7.36 -6.63
C GLY A 129 -9.62 7.96 -5.82
N ALA A 130 -10.61 7.17 -5.45
CA ALA A 130 -11.87 7.66 -4.90
C ALA A 130 -12.12 7.29 -3.42
N ASP A 131 -11.11 6.80 -2.70
CA ASP A 131 -11.26 6.43 -1.29
C ASP A 131 -11.19 7.66 -0.37
N SER A 132 -12.34 8.17 0.04
CA SER A 132 -12.47 9.34 0.92
C SER A 132 -12.03 9.07 2.37
N SER A 133 -11.71 7.83 2.74
CA SER A 133 -11.23 7.48 4.09
C SER A 133 -9.75 7.79 4.32
N ILE A 134 -8.97 7.96 3.26
CA ILE A 134 -7.50 8.05 3.32
C ILE A 134 -7.04 9.30 4.07
N LEU A 135 -7.48 10.48 3.68
CA LEU A 135 -7.04 11.72 4.34
C LEU A 135 -7.44 11.79 5.82
N PRO A 136 -8.69 11.43 6.21
CA PRO A 136 -9.07 11.37 7.62
C PRO A 136 -8.22 10.40 8.45
N VAL A 137 -7.88 9.22 7.94
CA VAL A 137 -7.03 8.28 8.69
C VAL A 137 -5.60 8.78 8.82
N VAL A 138 -5.03 9.41 7.79
CA VAL A 138 -3.70 10.05 7.86
C VAL A 138 -3.69 11.14 8.93
N HIS A 139 -4.73 12.00 8.98
CA HIS A 139 -4.84 13.02 10.01
C HIS A 139 -4.94 12.40 11.42
N LYS A 140 -5.77 11.37 11.59
CA LYS A 140 -5.90 10.65 12.87
C LYS A 140 -4.57 10.07 13.33
N LEU A 141 -3.87 9.36 12.46
CA LEU A 141 -2.55 8.79 12.74
C LEU A 141 -1.54 9.88 13.12
N GLY A 142 -1.53 11.01 12.40
CA GLY A 142 -0.67 12.14 12.73
C GLY A 142 -0.96 12.76 14.11
N MET A 143 -2.23 12.87 14.51
CA MET A 143 -2.61 13.34 15.84
C MET A 143 -2.17 12.38 16.95
N GLU A 144 -2.06 11.11 16.66
CA GLU A 144 -1.58 10.07 17.57
C GLU A 144 -0.04 9.93 17.59
N GLY A 145 0.66 10.73 16.77
CA GLY A 145 2.12 10.80 16.74
C GLY A 145 2.79 9.89 15.71
N TYR A 146 2.05 9.24 14.83
CA TYR A 146 2.62 8.45 13.73
C TYR A 146 3.07 9.37 12.59
N PHE A 147 4.28 9.14 12.06
CA PHE A 147 4.69 9.76 10.81
C PHE A 147 4.07 8.97 9.64
N CYS A 148 2.98 9.47 9.11
CA CYS A 148 2.24 8.82 8.04
C CYS A 148 1.90 9.81 6.93
N ILE A 149 2.16 9.43 5.68
CA ILE A 149 1.76 10.18 4.49
C ILE A 149 0.95 9.29 3.56
N ALA A 150 0.05 9.88 2.79
CA ALA A 150 -0.58 9.23 1.65
C ALA A 150 0.04 9.77 0.36
N SER A 151 0.24 8.89 -0.60
CA SER A 151 0.70 9.22 -1.95
C SER A 151 -0.06 8.40 -2.95
N THR A 152 -0.46 9.03 -4.05
CA THR A 152 -1.06 8.32 -5.18
C THR A 152 -0.17 8.45 -6.42
N TRP A 153 -0.08 7.40 -7.20
CA TRP A 153 0.69 7.44 -8.45
C TRP A 153 0.09 8.38 -9.49
N TYR A 154 -1.19 8.67 -9.41
CA TYR A 154 -1.88 9.64 -10.26
C TYR A 154 -1.28 11.06 -10.14
N ASP A 155 -0.77 11.43 -8.98
CA ASP A 155 -0.14 12.73 -8.78
C ASP A 155 1.10 12.91 -9.64
N PHE A 156 1.85 11.83 -9.89
CA PHE A 156 3.04 11.87 -10.75
C PHE A 156 2.70 11.92 -12.24
N LEU A 157 1.52 11.46 -12.64
CA LEU A 157 1.04 11.59 -14.02
C LEU A 157 0.51 12.99 -14.33
N ARG A 158 0.09 13.75 -13.32
CA ARG A 158 -0.52 15.07 -13.50
C ARG A 158 0.34 16.01 -14.32
N ASP A 159 1.65 15.98 -14.10
CA ASP A 159 2.62 16.81 -14.83
C ASP A 159 3.08 16.17 -16.16
N ASN A 160 2.71 14.92 -16.41
CA ASN A 160 3.08 14.12 -17.56
C ASN A 160 1.88 13.67 -18.41
N LYS A 161 0.80 14.44 -18.42
CA LYS A 161 -0.46 14.12 -19.15
C LYS A 161 -0.25 13.82 -20.63
N HIS A 162 0.81 14.37 -21.22
CA HIS A 162 1.13 14.20 -22.64
C HIS A 162 1.52 12.76 -23.03
N ILE A 163 1.75 11.87 -22.06
CA ILE A 163 2.04 10.46 -22.32
C ILE A 163 0.77 9.61 -22.51
N LEU A 164 -0.39 10.15 -22.14
CA LEU A 164 -1.68 9.50 -22.31
C LEU A 164 -2.38 10.02 -23.57
N GLU A 165 -3.08 9.13 -24.28
CA GLU A 165 -3.87 9.50 -25.45
C GLU A 165 -5.26 10.04 -25.05
N ASP A 166 -5.77 9.62 -23.88
CA ASP A 166 -7.11 9.96 -23.40
C ASP A 166 -7.09 10.52 -21.96
N PHE A 167 -8.25 10.83 -21.48
CA PHE A 167 -8.51 11.44 -20.19
C PHE A 167 -8.36 10.41 -19.06
N MET A 168 -7.60 10.76 -18.04
CA MET A 168 -7.40 9.90 -16.86
C MET A 168 -8.61 9.95 -15.94
N TRP A 169 -9.25 8.79 -15.72
CA TRP A 169 -10.44 8.68 -14.87
C TRP A 169 -10.52 7.35 -14.10
N HIS A 170 -11.13 6.32 -14.68
CA HIS A 170 -11.36 5.00 -14.09
C HIS A 170 -11.35 3.94 -15.18
N ALA A 171 -10.70 2.81 -14.93
CA ALA A 171 -10.52 1.72 -15.89
C ALA A 171 -9.94 2.22 -17.23
N ASP A 172 -9.06 3.20 -17.16
CA ASP A 172 -8.54 3.96 -18.29
C ASP A 172 -7.19 3.42 -18.80
N GLU A 173 -6.63 4.16 -19.75
CA GLU A 173 -5.32 3.87 -20.32
C GLU A 173 -4.20 3.85 -19.26
N ALA A 174 -4.25 4.77 -18.29
CA ALA A 174 -3.22 4.87 -17.26
C ALA A 174 -3.21 3.64 -16.34
N GLU A 175 -4.37 3.21 -15.86
CA GLU A 175 -4.49 2.03 -15.00
C GLU A 175 -4.14 0.75 -15.74
N SER A 176 -4.63 0.60 -16.98
CA SER A 176 -4.34 -0.55 -17.82
C SER A 176 -2.87 -0.66 -18.19
N SER A 177 -2.23 0.45 -18.56
CA SER A 177 -0.81 0.50 -18.89
C SER A 177 0.07 0.21 -17.69
N MET A 178 -0.29 0.73 -16.51
CA MET A 178 0.41 0.41 -15.25
C MET A 178 0.34 -1.09 -14.98
N GLY A 179 -0.86 -1.68 -15.01
CA GLY A 179 -1.04 -3.11 -14.76
C GLY A 179 -0.32 -4.03 -15.76
N LEU A 180 -0.15 -3.59 -17.00
CA LEU A 180 0.63 -4.33 -18.01
C LEU A 180 2.15 -4.20 -17.79
N SER A 181 2.61 -3.16 -17.08
CA SER A 181 4.04 -2.89 -16.85
C SER A 181 4.60 -3.52 -15.59
N LEU A 182 3.73 -3.91 -14.68
CA LEU A 182 4.05 -4.49 -13.37
C LEU A 182 4.06 -6.00 -13.41
#